data_394806c5014b13073fdad6ce5bee7862
#
_entry.id   394806c5014b13073fdad6ce5bee7862
#
_cell.length_a   1.000
_cell.length_b   1.000
_cell.length_c   1.000
_cell.angle_alpha   90.00
_cell.angle_beta   90.00
_cell.angle_gamma   90.00
#
_symmetry.space_group_name_H-M   'P 1'
#
loop_
_entity.id
_entity.type
_entity.pdbx_description
1 polymer ?
#
loop_
_entity_poly.entity_id
_entity_poly.type
_entity_poly.pdbx_seq_one_letter_code
_entity_poly.pdbx_strand_id
1 'polypeptide(L)'
;IIYNQIFGENMSYKDKKIEPSDILSIDQYTAERKTMRKNLVAIKKDRRVSLGPHATCYFENYYTMRAQIQEMLYIEKGGDEQLKDEMEAYNPLIPQGKEIVATFMFEIDSPITRKNVLSQLAA
;
A
#
# COMPACT_ATOMS: atom_id res chain seq x y z
N ILE A 1 17.28 -6.29 2.23
CA ILE A 1 17.77 -7.61 1.82
C ILE A 1 16.60 -8.50 1.39
N ILE A 2 15.64 -8.74 2.27
CA ILE A 2 14.46 -9.54 1.91
C ILE A 2 13.63 -8.87 0.81
N TYR A 3 13.60 -7.53 0.79
CA TYR A 3 12.88 -6.76 -0.22
C TYR A 3 13.54 -6.93 -1.59
N ASN A 4 14.85 -6.93 -1.66
CA ASN A 4 15.58 -7.15 -2.90
C ASN A 4 15.35 -8.57 -3.46
N GLN A 5 15.20 -9.57 -2.58
CA GLN A 5 14.87 -10.93 -2.99
C GLN A 5 13.46 -11.04 -3.56
N ILE A 6 12.50 -10.27 -3.02
CA ILE A 6 11.09 -10.29 -3.42
C ILE A 6 10.84 -9.44 -4.66
N PHE A 7 11.41 -8.24 -4.70
CA PHE A 7 11.12 -7.23 -5.73
C PHE A 7 12.30 -6.92 -6.65
N GLY A 8 13.48 -7.48 -6.36
CA GLY A 8 14.71 -7.18 -7.09
C GLY A 8 15.30 -5.81 -6.72
N GLU A 9 16.50 -5.55 -7.18
CA GLU A 9 17.11 -4.24 -7.02
C GLU A 9 16.48 -3.27 -8.03
N ASN A 10 16.04 -2.13 -7.51
CA ASN A 10 15.39 -1.12 -8.30
C ASN A 10 15.96 0.27 -7.97
N MET A 11 16.37 1.01 -9.00
CA MET A 11 16.94 2.34 -8.81
C MET A 11 15.95 3.35 -8.25
N SER A 12 14.68 3.26 -8.66
CA SER A 12 13.65 4.17 -8.15
C SER A 12 13.33 3.93 -6.68
N TYR A 13 13.52 2.70 -6.20
CA TYR A 13 13.44 2.43 -4.76
C TYR A 13 14.48 3.24 -3.98
N LYS A 14 15.70 3.32 -4.50
CA LYS A 14 16.77 4.10 -3.87
C LYS A 14 16.43 5.59 -3.81
N ASP A 15 15.72 6.08 -4.82
CA ASP A 15 15.23 7.46 -4.86
C ASP A 15 13.93 7.66 -4.06
N LYS A 16 13.37 6.58 -3.51
CA LYS A 16 12.13 6.58 -2.74
C LYS A 16 10.96 7.17 -3.51
N LYS A 17 10.91 6.85 -4.79
CA LYS A 17 9.91 7.31 -5.73
C LYS A 17 9.55 6.18 -6.68
N ILE A 18 8.27 6.04 -7.00
CA ILE A 18 7.79 5.07 -7.97
C ILE A 18 7.82 5.70 -9.36
N GLU A 19 8.51 5.03 -10.28
CA GLU A 19 8.58 5.41 -11.69
C GLU A 19 7.68 4.46 -12.51
N PRO A 20 7.23 4.88 -13.72
CA PRO A 20 6.43 4.00 -14.57
C PRO A 20 7.07 2.65 -14.87
N SER A 21 8.39 2.61 -14.99
CA SER A 21 9.15 1.37 -15.22
C SER A 21 9.09 0.37 -14.06
N ASP A 22 8.68 0.81 -12.87
CA ASP A 22 8.54 -0.06 -11.71
C ASP A 22 7.23 -0.83 -11.72
N ILE A 23 6.30 -0.44 -12.56
CA ILE A 23 4.95 -1.00 -12.63
C ILE A 23 4.89 -2.05 -13.73
N LEU A 24 4.43 -3.23 -13.37
CA LEU A 24 4.23 -4.33 -14.32
C LEU A 24 3.02 -4.05 -15.19
N SER A 25 3.05 -4.56 -16.42
CA SER A 25 1.85 -4.59 -17.27
C SER A 25 0.75 -5.41 -16.60
N ILE A 26 -0.48 -5.21 -17.03
CA ILE A 26 -1.62 -5.98 -16.49
C ILE A 26 -1.39 -7.49 -16.67
N ASP A 27 -0.89 -7.91 -17.82
CA ASP A 27 -0.65 -9.34 -18.11
C ASP A 27 0.45 -9.91 -17.19
N GLN A 28 1.55 -9.19 -17.02
CA GLN A 28 2.62 -9.60 -16.11
C GLN A 28 2.14 -9.66 -14.66
N TYR A 29 1.41 -8.63 -14.24
CA TYR A 29 0.88 -8.59 -12.87
C TYR A 29 -0.12 -9.71 -12.63
N THR A 30 -1.00 -9.99 -13.59
CA THR A 30 -1.98 -11.09 -13.49
C THR A 30 -1.27 -12.43 -13.24
N ALA A 31 -0.19 -12.67 -13.97
CA ALA A 31 0.60 -13.90 -13.81
C ALA A 31 1.28 -14.01 -12.44
N GLU A 32 1.73 -12.90 -11.88
CA GLU A 32 2.51 -12.87 -10.64
C GLU A 32 1.71 -12.42 -9.41
N ARG A 33 0.48 -12.00 -9.59
CA ARG A 33 -0.34 -11.35 -8.56
C ARG A 33 -0.45 -12.18 -7.28
N LYS A 34 -0.71 -13.47 -7.41
CA LYS A 34 -0.86 -14.36 -6.23
C LYS A 34 0.41 -14.40 -5.39
N THR A 35 1.56 -14.55 -6.04
CA THR A 35 2.86 -14.57 -5.37
C THR A 35 3.18 -13.21 -4.76
N MET A 36 2.95 -12.12 -5.49
CA MET A 36 3.21 -10.77 -5.01
C MET A 36 2.33 -10.40 -3.82
N ARG A 37 1.07 -10.79 -3.82
CA ARG A 37 0.17 -10.56 -2.68
C ARG A 37 0.61 -11.34 -1.45
N LYS A 38 1.05 -12.57 -1.63
CA LYS A 38 1.60 -13.38 -0.53
C LYS A 38 2.84 -12.71 0.08
N ASN A 39 3.73 -12.22 -0.77
CA ASN A 39 4.93 -11.50 -0.34
C ASN A 39 4.56 -10.19 0.39
N LEU A 40 3.57 -9.49 -0.10
CA LEU A 40 3.09 -8.25 0.53
C LEU A 40 2.53 -8.49 1.92
N VAL A 41 1.79 -9.58 2.12
CA VAL A 41 1.29 -9.97 3.45
C VAL A 41 2.46 -10.15 4.42
N ALA A 42 3.54 -10.80 3.99
CA ALA A 42 4.74 -10.99 4.80
C ALA A 42 5.41 -9.65 5.16
N ILE A 43 5.48 -8.72 4.21
CA ILE A 43 6.02 -7.37 4.44
C ILE A 43 5.15 -6.61 5.44
N LYS A 44 3.85 -6.61 5.25
CA LYS A 44 2.90 -5.84 6.07
C LYS A 44 2.78 -6.37 7.49
N LYS A 45 3.08 -7.63 7.72
CA LYS A 45 2.99 -8.25 9.03
C LYS A 45 3.78 -7.48 10.09
N ASP A 46 4.99 -7.05 9.77
CA ASP A 46 5.87 -6.32 10.68
C ASP A 46 5.61 -4.81 10.67
N ARG A 47 4.69 -4.34 9.83
CA ARG A 47 4.35 -2.93 9.68
C ARG A 47 2.98 -2.59 10.24
N ARG A 48 2.31 -3.57 10.81
CA ARG A 48 0.98 -3.43 11.40
C ARG A 48 1.08 -3.18 12.90
N VAL A 49 0.37 -2.17 13.40
CA VAL A 49 0.27 -1.87 14.83
C VAL A 49 -1.21 -1.74 15.19
N SER A 50 -1.65 -2.54 16.15
CA SER A 50 -3.01 -2.44 16.69
C SER A 50 -3.10 -1.25 17.66
N LEU A 51 -4.10 -0.42 17.47
CA LEU A 51 -4.35 0.77 18.29
C LEU A 51 -5.69 0.58 19.03
N GLY A 52 -5.65 -0.27 20.05
CA GLY A 52 -6.85 -0.65 20.77
C GLY A 52 -7.71 -1.64 19.99
N PRO A 53 -8.96 -1.86 20.44
CA PRO A 53 -9.80 -2.94 19.90
C PRO A 53 -10.43 -2.63 18.53
N HIS A 54 -10.39 -1.38 18.07
CA HIS A 54 -11.15 -0.95 16.89
C HIS A 54 -10.31 -0.35 15.76
N ALA A 55 -9.02 -0.21 15.95
CA ALA A 55 -8.20 0.49 14.97
C ALA A 55 -6.89 -0.22 14.72
N THR A 56 -6.39 -0.10 13.50
CA THR A 56 -5.08 -0.61 13.09
C THR A 56 -4.36 0.44 12.26
N CYS A 57 -3.06 0.53 12.44
CA CYS A 57 -2.19 1.40 11.70
C CYS A 57 -1.20 0.56 10.89
N TYR A 58 -1.01 0.88 9.61
CA TYR A 58 0.00 0.26 8.75
C TYR A 58 1.04 1.30 8.36
N PHE A 59 2.30 1.03 8.67
CA PHE A 59 3.38 1.92 8.25
C PHE A 59 3.71 1.67 6.78
N GLU A 60 3.65 2.74 5.99
CA GLU A 60 3.84 2.68 4.56
C GLU A 60 5.31 2.77 4.17
N ASN A 61 5.66 2.21 3.01
CA ASN A 61 6.96 2.36 2.38
C ASN A 61 6.81 2.27 0.86
N TYR A 62 7.92 2.32 0.14
CA TYR A 62 7.96 2.18 -1.31
C TYR A 62 7.18 0.94 -1.79
N TYR A 63 7.41 -0.21 -1.16
CA TYR A 63 6.81 -1.48 -1.61
C TYR A 63 5.30 -1.53 -1.35
N THR A 64 4.83 -0.99 -0.23
CA THR A 64 3.39 -0.96 0.06
C THR A 64 2.67 -0.01 -0.89
N MET A 65 3.27 1.13 -1.23
CA MET A 65 2.68 2.08 -2.18
C MET A 65 2.72 1.56 -3.62
N ARG A 66 3.81 0.92 -4.03
CA ARG A 66 3.89 0.26 -5.33
C ARG A 66 2.82 -0.81 -5.48
N ALA A 67 2.64 -1.63 -4.48
CA ALA A 67 1.60 -2.66 -4.48
C ALA A 67 0.19 -2.06 -4.59
N GLN A 68 -0.06 -0.95 -3.92
CA GLN A 68 -1.34 -0.24 -3.99
C GLN A 68 -1.62 0.25 -5.41
N ILE A 69 -0.66 0.90 -6.04
CA ILE A 69 -0.79 1.37 -7.42
C ILE A 69 -1.04 0.20 -8.36
N GLN A 70 -0.25 -0.86 -8.23
CA GLN A 70 -0.37 -2.05 -9.08
C GLN A 70 -1.75 -2.69 -8.97
N GLU A 71 -2.29 -2.79 -7.76
CA GLU A 71 -3.61 -3.36 -7.52
C GLU A 71 -4.73 -2.48 -8.06
N MET A 72 -4.63 -1.16 -7.91
CA MET A 72 -5.61 -0.22 -8.46
C MET A 72 -5.68 -0.31 -9.99
N LEU A 73 -4.53 -0.38 -10.65
CA LEU A 73 -4.47 -0.55 -12.10
C LEU A 73 -5.08 -1.88 -12.55
N TYR A 74 -4.85 -2.93 -11.78
CA TYR A 74 -5.41 -4.26 -12.06
C TYR A 74 -6.94 -4.27 -11.94
N ILE A 75 -7.47 -3.63 -10.91
CA ILE A 75 -8.92 -3.60 -10.66
C ILE A 75 -9.63 -2.69 -11.64
N GLU A 76 -9.14 -1.47 -11.84
CA GLU A 76 -9.82 -0.44 -12.63
C GLU A 76 -9.46 -0.44 -14.11
N LYS A 77 -8.27 -0.93 -14.46
CA LYS A 77 -7.79 -1.07 -15.86
C LYS A 77 -7.83 0.25 -16.65
N GLY A 78 -7.47 1.34 -15.99
CA GLY A 78 -7.52 2.69 -16.58
C GLY A 78 -6.32 3.09 -17.43
N GLY A 79 -5.30 2.23 -17.57
CA GLY A 79 -4.16 2.45 -18.45
C GLY A 79 -3.19 3.53 -17.96
N ASP A 80 -2.48 4.13 -18.91
CA ASP A 80 -1.39 5.08 -18.61
C ASP A 80 -1.87 6.35 -17.90
N GLU A 81 -3.05 6.82 -18.23
CA GLU A 81 -3.62 7.98 -17.57
C GLU A 81 -3.91 7.71 -16.09
N GLN A 82 -4.48 6.55 -15.81
CA GLN A 82 -4.68 6.12 -14.43
C GLN A 82 -3.34 5.96 -13.70
N LEU A 83 -2.33 5.38 -14.35
CA LEU A 83 -1.01 5.24 -13.76
C LEU A 83 -0.43 6.57 -13.30
N LYS A 84 -0.56 7.60 -14.15
CA LYS A 84 -0.11 8.95 -13.82
C LYS A 84 -0.82 9.48 -12.56
N ASP A 85 -2.15 9.35 -12.52
CA ASP A 85 -2.95 9.83 -11.40
C ASP A 85 -2.62 9.07 -10.10
N GLU A 86 -2.46 7.76 -10.19
CA GLU A 86 -2.10 6.95 -9.02
C GLU A 86 -0.70 7.29 -8.49
N MET A 87 0.26 7.51 -9.38
CA MET A 87 1.60 7.93 -8.96
C MET A 87 1.59 9.30 -8.28
N GLU A 88 0.82 10.24 -8.80
CA GLU A 88 0.65 11.56 -8.18
C GLU A 88 0.03 11.46 -6.79
N ALA A 89 -0.91 10.53 -6.60
CA ALA A 89 -1.59 10.34 -5.33
C ALA A 89 -0.70 9.63 -4.30
N TYR A 90 0.05 8.62 -4.70
CA TYR A 90 0.74 7.72 -3.75
C TYR A 90 2.23 8.01 -3.57
N ASN A 91 2.94 8.61 -4.54
CA ASN A 91 4.34 8.98 -4.36
C ASN A 91 4.59 9.88 -3.14
N PRO A 92 3.74 10.88 -2.84
CA PRO A 92 3.93 11.70 -1.65
C PRO A 92 3.82 10.94 -0.33
N LEU A 93 3.25 9.74 -0.35
CA LEU A 93 3.08 8.89 0.83
C LEU A 93 4.27 7.96 1.09
N ILE A 94 5.31 8.01 0.25
CA ILE A 94 6.52 7.23 0.48
C ILE A 94 7.45 8.02 1.40
N PRO A 95 7.81 7.45 2.58
CA PRO A 95 8.71 8.13 3.50
C PRO A 95 10.08 8.41 2.87
N GLN A 96 10.60 9.61 3.08
CA GLN A 96 11.89 10.05 2.52
C GLN A 96 13.05 9.93 3.51
N GLY A 97 12.83 9.30 4.65
CA GLY A 97 13.86 9.02 5.64
C GLY A 97 13.81 9.90 6.89
N LYS A 98 12.97 10.92 6.89
CA LYS A 98 12.81 11.84 8.03
C LYS A 98 11.41 11.85 8.62
N GLU A 99 10.48 11.14 7.99
CA GLU A 99 9.09 11.06 8.44
C GLU A 99 8.62 9.61 8.45
N ILE A 100 7.53 9.38 9.18
CA ILE A 100 6.81 8.11 9.19
C ILE A 100 5.45 8.37 8.57
N VAL A 101 5.07 7.57 7.59
CA VAL A 101 3.76 7.64 6.95
C VAL A 101 2.98 6.37 7.30
N ALA A 102 1.77 6.53 7.74
CA ALA A 102 0.93 5.40 8.14
C ALA A 102 -0.50 5.57 7.65
N THR A 103 -1.11 4.45 7.26
CA THR A 103 -2.53 4.38 6.98
C THR A 103 -3.25 3.90 8.23
N PHE A 104 -4.23 4.67 8.66
CA PHE A 104 -5.03 4.37 9.83
C PHE A 104 -6.38 3.80 9.37
N MET A 105 -6.76 2.65 9.94
CA MET A 105 -8.01 1.98 9.57
C MET A 105 -8.79 1.58 10.79
N PHE A 106 -10.11 1.78 10.72
CA PHE A 106 -11.03 1.23 11.70
C PHE A 106 -11.41 -0.20 11.28
N GLU A 107 -11.25 -1.14 12.21
CA GLU A 107 -11.62 -2.53 12.03
C GLU A 107 -12.66 -2.88 13.10
N ILE A 108 -13.92 -2.67 12.77
CA ILE A 108 -15.04 -2.88 13.70
C ILE A 108 -16.03 -3.84 13.03
N ASP A 109 -16.15 -5.06 13.53
CA ASP A 109 -16.98 -6.10 12.93
C ASP A 109 -18.48 -5.82 13.12
N SER A 110 -18.89 -5.40 14.32
CA SER A 110 -20.29 -5.12 14.61
C SER A 110 -20.72 -3.77 14.02
N PRO A 111 -21.77 -3.72 13.18
CA PRO A 111 -22.30 -2.45 12.66
C PRO A 111 -22.74 -1.49 13.75
N ILE A 112 -23.33 -2.00 14.85
CA ILE A 112 -23.78 -1.19 15.96
C ILE A 112 -22.60 -0.56 16.69
N THR A 113 -21.59 -1.35 17.02
CA THR A 113 -20.36 -0.86 17.65
C THR A 113 -19.65 0.15 16.77
N ARG A 114 -19.58 -0.12 15.45
CA ARG A 114 -18.99 0.80 14.46
C ARG A 114 -19.67 2.16 14.49
N LYS A 115 -20.99 2.18 14.46
CA LYS A 115 -21.78 3.42 14.51
C LYS A 115 -21.49 4.20 15.79
N ASN A 116 -21.47 3.52 16.93
CA ASN A 116 -21.23 4.16 18.22
C ASN A 116 -19.82 4.75 18.32
N VAL A 117 -18.80 3.99 17.92
CA VAL A 117 -17.41 4.44 17.95
C VAL A 117 -17.21 5.64 17.03
N LEU A 118 -17.67 5.55 15.78
CA LEU A 118 -17.52 6.63 14.81
C LEU A 118 -18.27 7.90 15.22
N SER A 119 -19.44 7.75 15.84
CA SER A 119 -20.21 8.90 16.36
C SER A 119 -19.46 9.64 17.47
N GLN A 120 -18.80 8.91 18.36
CA GLN A 120 -17.99 9.51 19.42
C GLN A 120 -16.77 10.26 18.88
N LEU A 121 -16.16 9.74 17.82
CA LEU A 121 -15.01 10.41 17.19
C LEU A 121 -15.42 11.67 16.43
N ALA A 122 -16.63 11.70 15.89
CA ALA A 122 -17.15 12.87 15.18
C ALA A 122 -17.58 14.01 16.11
N ALA A 123 -17.79 13.71 17.37
CA ALA A 123 -18.13 14.69 18.39
C ALA A 123 -16.86 15.38 18.91
#